data_be2dc85e4b3bf27e9c9f596f184edb42
#
_entry.id   be2dc85e4b3bf27e9c9f596f184edb42
#
_cell.length_a   1.000
_cell.length_b   1.000
_cell.length_c   1.000
_cell.angle_alpha   90.00
_cell.angle_beta   90.00
_cell.angle_gamma   90.00
#
_symmetry.space_group_name_H-M   'P 1'
#
loop_
_entity.id
_entity.type
_entity.pdbx_description
1 polymer ?
#
loop_
_entity_poly.entity_id
_entity_poly.type
_entity_poly.pdbx_seq_one_letter_code
_entity_poly.pdbx_strand_id
1 'polypeptide(L)'
;MRPWPATRGGERNEPLMGQHWRLISLILTAVFTMAFIRSCSSLSSLVAFTFAGATLPSALAAAPANGTSSSNSPGLPMVINTWGGPFVAATDAAYLALLDEQTSALDAVELGCSTCEANQCDGSVGYGGSPDENCETTLDAMIMDGTTMKSGSVAALRRIKNAIGVARAVLEHTTHTMLAGDLATDFAVTNGFVAEDLTTPESAASCAAWKAGGCQPNYRINTIPDPGSSCGPYVPSEVDSSSQDYATQLLPRGAPEGHDTISMIALHASGTMAAGTSTNGASRKVPGRVGDGPITGSGSYVDSEVGGCGATGDGDIMMRFLPCYQAVESLRLGMSPKAAAEDAVRRMVKKYHAVQSGIVVVNSKGEHGGAGSGWTFTYAYRGGTMNETVVVSVPPLDTGSEF
;
A
#
# COMPACT_ATOMS: atom_id res chain seq x y z
N MET A 1 12.33 -49.81 11.37
CA MET A 1 11.13 -50.56 11.74
C MET A 1 11.22 -50.99 13.18
N ARG A 2 10.55 -50.33 14.08
CA ARG A 2 10.06 -50.83 15.37
C ARG A 2 8.87 -49.97 15.79
N PRO A 3 7.71 -50.53 16.15
CA PRO A 3 6.51 -49.78 16.51
C PRO A 3 6.56 -49.33 17.98
N TRP A 4 5.97 -48.19 18.26
CA TRP A 4 5.76 -47.66 19.60
C TRP A 4 4.54 -48.33 20.27
N PRO A 5 4.54 -48.56 21.60
CA PRO A 5 3.45 -49.20 22.29
C PRO A 5 2.34 -48.20 22.66
N ALA A 6 1.10 -48.69 22.57
CA ALA A 6 -0.10 -47.99 23.03
C ALA A 6 -0.14 -47.98 24.57
N THR A 7 -0.43 -46.82 25.16
CA THR A 7 -0.78 -46.69 26.57
C THR A 7 -2.27 -46.43 26.75
N ARG A 8 -2.80 -47.13 27.76
CA ARG A 8 -4.20 -47.28 28.17
C ARG A 8 -4.78 -45.97 28.70
N GLY A 9 -6.14 -45.90 28.64
CA GLY A 9 -6.98 -44.78 29.06
C GLY A 9 -6.83 -44.40 30.53
N GLY A 10 -6.97 -43.13 30.77
CA GLY A 10 -7.17 -42.49 32.07
C GLY A 10 -8.44 -41.65 32.01
N GLU A 11 -9.29 -41.85 33.02
CA GLU A 11 -10.59 -41.24 33.23
C GLU A 11 -10.52 -39.71 33.20
N ARG A 12 -11.47 -39.08 32.49
CA ARG A 12 -11.65 -37.64 32.47
C ARG A 12 -12.43 -37.16 33.70
N ASN A 13 -11.77 -36.47 34.61
CA ASN A 13 -12.43 -35.64 35.61
C ASN A 13 -12.76 -34.27 34.95
N GLU A 14 -14.02 -33.98 34.80
CA GLU A 14 -14.49 -32.63 34.41
C GLU A 14 -14.33 -31.68 35.59
N PRO A 15 -13.79 -30.46 35.40
CA PRO A 15 -13.83 -29.44 36.46
C PRO A 15 -15.15 -28.67 36.43
N LEU A 16 -15.79 -28.62 37.63
CA LEU A 16 -16.93 -27.80 37.98
C LEU A 16 -16.63 -26.29 37.76
N MET A 17 -16.86 -25.76 36.57
CA MET A 17 -16.73 -24.33 36.24
C MET A 17 -17.92 -23.76 35.48
N GLY A 18 -19.09 -24.37 35.56
CA GLY A 18 -20.29 -24.01 34.79
C GLY A 18 -21.31 -23.10 35.46
N GLN A 19 -21.23 -22.82 36.76
CA GLN A 19 -22.32 -22.15 37.48
C GLN A 19 -22.08 -20.67 37.85
N HIS A 20 -20.86 -20.19 37.88
CA HIS A 20 -20.59 -18.79 38.23
C HIS A 20 -20.79 -17.75 37.12
N TRP A 21 -20.75 -18.16 35.86
CA TRP A 21 -20.91 -17.24 34.70
C TRP A 21 -22.35 -16.84 34.39
N ARG A 22 -23.35 -17.64 34.84
CA ARG A 22 -24.78 -17.31 34.63
C ARG A 22 -25.29 -16.26 35.61
N LEU A 23 -24.70 -16.13 36.80
CA LEU A 23 -25.11 -15.10 37.77
C LEU A 23 -24.57 -13.68 37.45
N ILE A 24 -23.36 -13.62 36.85
CA ILE A 24 -22.73 -12.32 36.51
C ILE A 24 -23.42 -11.68 35.28
N SER A 25 -23.92 -12.47 34.34
CA SER A 25 -24.65 -11.96 33.19
C SER A 25 -26.02 -11.36 33.53
N LEU A 26 -26.71 -11.90 34.54
CA LEU A 26 -28.01 -11.38 35.01
C LEU A 26 -27.90 -10.09 35.82
N ILE A 27 -26.81 -9.87 36.55
CA ILE A 27 -26.58 -8.66 37.35
C ILE A 27 -26.18 -7.46 36.46
N LEU A 28 -25.40 -7.71 35.42
CA LEU A 28 -25.00 -6.65 34.44
C LEU A 28 -26.17 -6.14 33.59
N THR A 29 -27.15 -6.99 33.28
CA THR A 29 -28.33 -6.59 32.50
C THR A 29 -29.32 -5.75 33.35
N ALA A 30 -29.41 -6.00 34.65
CA ALA A 30 -30.29 -5.24 35.56
C ALA A 30 -29.74 -3.83 35.89
N VAL A 31 -28.43 -3.64 35.91
CA VAL A 31 -27.82 -2.32 36.21
C VAL A 31 -27.90 -1.37 35.02
N PHE A 32 -27.83 -1.89 33.76
CA PHE A 32 -27.96 -1.06 32.56
C PHE A 32 -29.40 -0.61 32.29
N THR A 33 -30.41 -1.36 32.72
CA THR A 33 -31.83 -0.99 32.51
C THR A 33 -32.34 0.06 33.52
N MET A 34 -31.73 0.18 34.69
CA MET A 34 -32.12 1.21 35.71
C MET A 34 -31.43 2.57 35.51
N ALA A 35 -30.35 2.65 34.72
CA ALA A 35 -29.69 3.91 34.42
C ALA A 35 -30.38 4.72 33.30
N PHE A 36 -31.21 4.08 32.46
CA PHE A 36 -31.88 4.73 31.33
C PHE A 36 -33.26 5.33 31.67
N ILE A 37 -33.85 5.07 32.87
CA ILE A 37 -35.19 5.55 33.28
C ILE A 37 -35.12 6.82 34.15
N ARG A 38 -33.93 7.29 34.54
CA ARG A 38 -33.81 8.47 35.42
C ARG A 38 -33.37 9.77 34.75
N SER A 39 -33.33 9.84 33.41
CA SER A 39 -32.87 11.05 32.70
C SER A 39 -33.96 11.72 31.82
N CYS A 40 -35.23 11.46 32.07
CA CYS A 40 -36.30 12.04 31.25
C CYS A 40 -37.44 12.60 32.11
N SER A 41 -37.13 13.45 33.11
CA SER A 41 -38.14 14.30 33.74
C SER A 41 -37.47 15.49 34.43
N SER A 42 -37.41 16.58 33.75
CA SER A 42 -37.52 17.99 34.19
C SER A 42 -36.74 18.90 33.23
N LEU A 43 -37.43 19.72 32.49
CA LEU A 43 -37.34 21.18 32.47
C LEU A 43 -38.10 21.73 31.24
N SER A 44 -39.39 22.00 31.51
CA SER A 44 -40.12 23.00 30.72
C SER A 44 -39.80 24.36 31.32
N SER A 45 -38.99 25.16 30.67
CA SER A 45 -38.91 26.61 30.93
C SER A 45 -38.83 27.30 29.58
N LEU A 46 -39.97 27.88 29.18
CA LEU A 46 -40.05 28.84 28.10
C LEU A 46 -39.18 30.07 28.46
N VAL A 47 -38.15 30.33 27.67
CA VAL A 47 -37.51 31.65 27.59
C VAL A 47 -37.75 32.16 26.18
N ALA A 48 -38.66 33.16 26.08
CA ALA A 48 -38.90 33.90 24.88
C ALA A 48 -37.72 34.89 24.66
N PHE A 49 -36.89 34.66 23.67
CA PHE A 49 -35.92 35.64 23.22
C PHE A 49 -36.51 36.41 22.04
N THR A 50 -36.76 37.71 22.27
CA THR A 50 -37.04 38.68 21.21
C THR A 50 -35.79 38.92 20.38
N PHE A 51 -35.84 38.52 19.12
CA PHE A 51 -34.80 38.84 18.14
C PHE A 51 -34.94 40.31 17.71
N ALA A 52 -34.01 41.16 18.15
CA ALA A 52 -33.78 42.46 17.54
C ALA A 52 -33.06 42.24 16.21
N GLY A 53 -33.63 42.78 15.12
CA GLY A 53 -33.09 42.65 13.78
C GLY A 53 -31.70 43.32 13.64
N ALA A 54 -30.68 42.50 13.40
CA ALA A 54 -29.40 43.00 12.88
C ALA A 54 -29.35 42.63 11.39
N THR A 55 -29.34 43.69 10.56
CA THR A 55 -29.11 43.57 9.11
C THR A 55 -27.67 43.11 8.87
N LEU A 56 -27.51 41.93 8.31
CA LEU A 56 -26.21 41.43 7.80
C LEU A 56 -25.85 42.21 6.52
N PRO A 57 -24.59 42.64 6.36
CA PRO A 57 -24.14 43.22 5.13
C PRO A 57 -24.09 42.17 4.02
N SER A 58 -24.57 42.56 2.83
CA SER A 58 -24.55 41.76 1.59
C SER A 58 -23.19 41.12 1.34
N ALA A 59 -23.18 39.82 1.19
CA ALA A 59 -22.01 39.08 0.71
C ALA A 59 -21.61 39.64 -0.67
N LEU A 60 -20.36 40.07 -0.79
CA LEU A 60 -19.75 40.34 -2.09
C LEU A 60 -19.79 39.01 -2.87
N ALA A 61 -20.52 39.04 -3.98
CA ALA A 61 -20.47 37.98 -4.98
C ALA A 61 -19.03 37.95 -5.52
N ALA A 62 -18.32 36.85 -5.23
CA ALA A 62 -17.05 36.58 -5.88
C ALA A 62 -17.32 36.43 -7.38
N ALA A 63 -16.65 37.25 -8.19
CA ALA A 63 -16.65 37.11 -9.63
C ALA A 63 -16.19 35.71 -10.02
N PRO A 64 -16.80 35.07 -11.05
CA PRO A 64 -16.29 33.81 -11.54
C PRO A 64 -14.88 34.03 -12.07
N ALA A 65 -13.90 33.34 -11.48
CA ALA A 65 -12.57 33.28 -12.03
C ALA A 65 -12.67 32.49 -13.35
N ASN A 66 -12.68 33.20 -14.47
CA ASN A 66 -12.44 32.65 -15.79
C ASN A 66 -10.97 32.21 -15.89
N GLY A 67 -10.63 31.16 -15.16
CA GLY A 67 -9.45 30.36 -15.40
C GLY A 67 -9.90 29.16 -16.23
N THR A 68 -9.63 29.16 -17.51
CA THR A 68 -9.64 27.95 -18.32
C THR A 68 -8.50 27.05 -17.80
N SER A 69 -8.74 26.34 -16.70
CA SER A 69 -7.94 25.18 -16.38
C SER A 69 -8.31 24.13 -17.42
N SER A 70 -7.42 23.88 -18.39
CA SER A 70 -7.52 22.67 -19.20
C SER A 70 -7.52 21.51 -18.21
N SER A 71 -8.65 20.81 -18.07
CA SER A 71 -8.71 19.59 -17.26
C SER A 71 -7.72 18.61 -17.85
N ASN A 72 -6.75 18.13 -17.05
CA ASN A 72 -5.79 17.12 -17.46
C ASN A 72 -6.45 15.72 -17.55
N SER A 73 -7.75 15.64 -17.80
CA SER A 73 -8.45 14.36 -17.95
C SER A 73 -8.45 13.92 -19.41
N PRO A 74 -7.90 12.72 -19.72
CA PRO A 74 -7.96 12.16 -21.07
C PRO A 74 -9.33 11.57 -21.40
N GLY A 75 -10.25 11.49 -20.43
CA GLY A 75 -11.52 10.78 -20.53
C GLY A 75 -11.43 9.34 -20.04
N LEU A 76 -12.60 8.68 -19.93
CA LEU A 76 -12.72 7.28 -19.49
C LEU A 76 -12.96 6.34 -20.67
N PRO A 77 -12.61 5.03 -20.57
CA PRO A 77 -11.91 4.42 -19.43
C PRO A 77 -10.47 4.93 -19.32
N MET A 78 -9.83 4.77 -18.17
CA MET A 78 -8.47 5.26 -17.94
C MET A 78 -7.68 4.29 -17.05
N VAL A 79 -6.39 4.16 -17.34
CA VAL A 79 -5.40 3.49 -16.48
C VAL A 79 -4.26 4.47 -16.20
N ILE A 80 -3.78 4.47 -14.97
CA ILE A 80 -2.63 5.24 -14.53
C ILE A 80 -1.80 4.39 -13.56
N ASN A 81 -0.46 4.42 -13.69
CA ASN A 81 0.43 3.68 -12.79
C ASN A 81 1.75 4.41 -12.58
N THR A 82 2.41 4.06 -11.48
CA THR A 82 3.78 4.47 -11.21
C THR A 82 4.71 3.90 -12.27
N TRP A 83 5.66 4.74 -12.64
CA TRP A 83 6.74 4.61 -13.59
C TRP A 83 6.33 4.60 -15.08
N GLY A 84 7.28 4.98 -15.87
CA GLY A 84 7.29 4.89 -17.35
C GLY A 84 8.23 3.77 -17.82
N GLY A 85 8.79 3.90 -19.01
CA GLY A 85 9.74 2.94 -19.54
C GLY A 85 9.18 1.50 -19.58
N PRO A 86 9.82 0.52 -18.93
CA PRO A 86 9.37 -0.88 -18.97
C PRO A 86 7.95 -1.10 -18.42
N PHE A 87 7.42 -0.19 -17.60
CA PHE A 87 6.08 -0.25 -17.01
C PHE A 87 4.95 0.16 -17.98
N VAL A 88 5.29 0.78 -19.12
CA VAL A 88 4.30 1.19 -20.16
C VAL A 88 3.52 0.00 -20.69
N ALA A 89 4.15 -1.17 -20.84
CA ALA A 89 3.48 -2.38 -21.29
C ALA A 89 2.32 -2.81 -20.35
N ALA A 90 2.48 -2.60 -19.05
CA ALA A 90 1.44 -2.86 -18.05
C ALA A 90 0.26 -1.88 -18.18
N THR A 91 0.56 -0.59 -18.41
CA THR A 91 -0.47 0.43 -18.70
C THR A 91 -1.28 0.08 -19.93
N ASP A 92 -0.59 -0.30 -21.02
CA ASP A 92 -1.24 -0.65 -22.29
C ASP A 92 -2.10 -1.90 -22.16
N ALA A 93 -1.60 -2.95 -21.49
CA ALA A 93 -2.36 -4.19 -21.27
C ALA A 93 -3.65 -3.92 -20.49
N ALA A 94 -3.56 -3.20 -19.38
CA ALA A 94 -4.70 -2.86 -18.55
C ALA A 94 -5.71 -1.96 -19.28
N TYR A 95 -5.23 -0.95 -20.02
CA TYR A 95 -6.09 -0.04 -20.76
C TYR A 95 -6.83 -0.75 -21.91
N LEU A 96 -6.12 -1.60 -22.68
CA LEU A 96 -6.75 -2.36 -23.77
C LEU A 96 -7.80 -3.33 -23.25
N ALA A 97 -7.62 -3.90 -22.06
CA ALA A 97 -8.61 -4.75 -21.44
C ALA A 97 -9.88 -3.94 -21.08
N LEU A 98 -9.75 -2.70 -20.58
CA LEU A 98 -10.91 -1.85 -20.26
C LEU A 98 -11.72 -1.37 -21.47
N LEU A 99 -11.25 -1.58 -22.70
CA LEU A 99 -12.04 -1.30 -23.91
C LEU A 99 -13.14 -2.36 -24.14
N ASP A 100 -13.01 -3.52 -23.50
CA ASP A 100 -14.10 -4.50 -23.41
C ASP A 100 -14.96 -4.17 -22.19
N GLU A 101 -16.22 -3.81 -22.42
CA GLU A 101 -17.19 -3.45 -21.38
C GLU A 101 -17.47 -4.58 -20.38
N GLN A 102 -17.08 -5.82 -20.67
CA GLN A 102 -17.20 -6.95 -19.76
C GLN A 102 -16.02 -7.02 -18.75
N THR A 103 -14.91 -6.34 -19.03
CA THR A 103 -13.73 -6.32 -18.17
C THR A 103 -13.91 -5.32 -17.04
N SER A 104 -13.87 -5.80 -15.79
CA SER A 104 -13.95 -4.91 -14.62
C SER A 104 -12.65 -4.13 -14.39
N ALA A 105 -12.72 -3.07 -13.57
CA ALA A 105 -11.51 -2.35 -13.15
C ALA A 105 -10.52 -3.26 -12.38
N LEU A 106 -11.03 -4.25 -11.61
CA LEU A 106 -10.19 -5.25 -10.94
C LEU A 106 -9.44 -6.14 -11.94
N ASP A 107 -10.11 -6.59 -13.01
CA ASP A 107 -9.49 -7.43 -14.05
C ASP A 107 -8.38 -6.66 -14.76
N ALA A 108 -8.59 -5.38 -15.03
CA ALA A 108 -7.60 -4.52 -15.66
C ALA A 108 -6.36 -4.32 -14.77
N VAL A 109 -6.56 -4.06 -13.47
CA VAL A 109 -5.45 -3.92 -12.51
C VAL A 109 -4.68 -5.23 -12.38
N GLU A 110 -5.37 -6.36 -12.25
CA GLU A 110 -4.72 -7.68 -12.20
C GLU A 110 -3.91 -7.94 -13.45
N LEU A 111 -4.48 -7.73 -14.64
CA LEU A 111 -3.78 -7.93 -15.91
C LEU A 111 -2.57 -7.01 -16.05
N GLY A 112 -2.69 -5.74 -15.69
CA GLY A 112 -1.57 -4.80 -15.76
C GLY A 112 -0.44 -5.16 -14.82
N CYS A 113 -0.73 -5.42 -13.55
CA CYS A 113 0.28 -5.83 -12.57
C CYS A 113 0.91 -7.18 -12.93
N SER A 114 0.12 -8.18 -13.36
CA SER A 114 0.65 -9.48 -13.78
C SER A 114 1.49 -9.39 -15.05
N THR A 115 1.19 -8.46 -15.96
CA THR A 115 2.05 -8.16 -17.12
C THR A 115 3.42 -7.67 -16.67
N CYS A 116 3.47 -6.79 -15.68
CA CYS A 116 4.73 -6.33 -15.10
C CYS A 116 5.48 -7.46 -14.38
N GLU A 117 4.79 -8.28 -13.60
CA GLU A 117 5.37 -9.46 -12.93
C GLU A 117 6.00 -10.44 -13.94
N ALA A 118 5.29 -10.73 -15.04
CA ALA A 118 5.75 -11.64 -16.08
C ALA A 118 6.94 -11.08 -16.89
N ASN A 119 6.93 -9.78 -17.17
CA ASN A 119 7.99 -9.08 -17.91
C ASN A 119 9.16 -8.66 -17.02
N GLN A 120 9.07 -8.85 -15.70
CA GLN A 120 10.05 -8.43 -14.70
C GLN A 120 10.30 -6.90 -14.69
N CYS A 121 9.52 -6.12 -15.42
CA CYS A 121 9.63 -4.68 -15.64
C CYS A 121 11.10 -4.18 -15.62
N ASP A 122 11.53 -3.49 -14.55
CA ASP A 122 12.91 -3.02 -14.37
C ASP A 122 13.75 -3.94 -13.45
N GLY A 123 13.26 -5.13 -13.12
CA GLY A 123 13.90 -6.08 -12.19
C GLY A 123 13.54 -5.88 -10.73
N SER A 124 12.59 -4.99 -10.42
CA SER A 124 12.08 -4.76 -9.05
C SER A 124 10.65 -5.31 -8.83
N VAL A 125 10.04 -5.89 -9.88
CA VAL A 125 8.72 -6.51 -9.86
C VAL A 125 8.80 -7.89 -10.49
N GLY A 126 8.16 -8.89 -9.90
CA GLY A 126 8.10 -10.23 -10.44
C GLY A 126 9.25 -11.15 -10.00
N TYR A 127 9.40 -12.27 -10.69
CA TYR A 127 10.44 -13.24 -10.37
C TYR A 127 11.84 -12.72 -10.71
N GLY A 128 12.86 -13.22 -10.01
CA GLY A 128 14.26 -12.83 -10.23
C GLY A 128 14.64 -11.44 -9.73
N GLY A 129 13.68 -10.66 -9.19
CA GLY A 129 13.96 -9.32 -8.70
C GLY A 129 14.37 -9.29 -7.24
N SER A 130 15.10 -8.26 -6.85
CA SER A 130 15.41 -7.78 -5.50
C SER A 130 15.49 -8.88 -4.41
N PRO A 131 16.47 -9.82 -4.47
CA PRO A 131 16.58 -10.91 -3.49
C PRO A 131 16.86 -10.37 -2.08
N ASP A 132 16.44 -11.13 -1.06
CA ASP A 132 16.75 -10.87 0.34
C ASP A 132 18.19 -11.25 0.73
N GLU A 133 18.56 -11.13 2.00
CA GLU A 133 19.89 -11.53 2.53
C GLU A 133 20.19 -13.04 2.31
N ASN A 134 19.16 -13.88 2.17
CA ASN A 134 19.29 -15.31 1.89
C ASN A 134 19.37 -15.60 0.38
N CYS A 135 19.34 -14.59 -0.47
CA CYS A 135 19.26 -14.70 -1.93
C CYS A 135 17.90 -15.17 -2.46
N GLU A 136 16.86 -15.11 -1.67
CA GLU A 136 15.51 -15.49 -2.10
C GLU A 136 14.73 -14.28 -2.60
N THR A 137 14.09 -14.41 -3.76
CA THR A 137 13.11 -13.44 -4.25
C THR A 137 11.77 -13.68 -3.56
N THR A 138 11.24 -12.65 -2.91
CA THR A 138 9.89 -12.63 -2.33
C THR A 138 9.06 -11.50 -2.95
N LEU A 139 7.74 -11.65 -2.94
CA LEU A 139 6.81 -10.73 -3.58
C LEU A 139 5.81 -10.20 -2.57
N ASP A 140 5.47 -8.92 -2.74
CA ASP A 140 4.39 -8.24 -2.03
C ASP A 140 3.38 -7.75 -3.08
N ALA A 141 2.08 -7.95 -2.85
CA ALA A 141 1.04 -7.44 -3.74
C ALA A 141 -0.23 -7.09 -2.98
N MET A 142 -0.99 -6.16 -3.53
CA MET A 142 -2.31 -5.77 -3.03
C MET A 142 -3.22 -5.41 -4.19
N ILE A 143 -4.52 -5.73 -4.08
CA ILE A 143 -5.56 -5.27 -4.98
C ILE A 143 -6.77 -4.80 -4.16
N MET A 144 -7.42 -3.72 -4.60
CA MET A 144 -8.53 -3.09 -3.89
C MET A 144 -9.65 -2.70 -4.87
N ASP A 145 -10.88 -2.99 -4.48
CA ASP A 145 -12.12 -2.56 -5.14
C ASP A 145 -12.62 -1.27 -4.48
N GLY A 146 -12.61 -0.17 -5.23
CA GLY A 146 -13.05 1.14 -4.76
C GLY A 146 -14.56 1.28 -4.58
N THR A 147 -15.35 0.33 -5.05
CA THR A 147 -16.82 0.34 -4.88
C THR A 147 -17.23 -0.32 -3.58
N THR A 148 -16.63 -1.45 -3.25
CA THR A 148 -16.95 -2.22 -2.03
C THR A 148 -15.99 -1.94 -0.88
N MET A 149 -14.89 -1.26 -1.15
CA MET A 149 -13.77 -1.01 -0.23
C MET A 149 -13.08 -2.29 0.23
N LYS A 150 -13.33 -3.43 -0.41
CA LYS A 150 -12.62 -4.68 -0.13
C LYS A 150 -11.21 -4.61 -0.69
N SER A 151 -10.26 -5.16 0.04
CA SER A 151 -8.92 -5.38 -0.47
C SER A 151 -8.42 -6.78 -0.14
N GLY A 152 -7.52 -7.28 -0.96
CA GLY A 152 -6.78 -8.52 -0.75
C GLY A 152 -5.30 -8.26 -0.92
N SER A 153 -4.47 -8.84 -0.06
CA SER A 153 -3.03 -8.62 -0.07
C SER A 153 -2.24 -9.88 0.24
N VAL A 154 -1.05 -9.95 -0.30
CA VAL A 154 -0.04 -10.93 0.10
C VAL A 154 1.27 -10.23 0.40
N ALA A 155 1.93 -10.65 1.49
CA ALA A 155 3.16 -10.06 1.98
C ALA A 155 4.24 -11.14 2.15
N ALA A 156 5.47 -10.85 1.74
CA ALA A 156 6.58 -11.79 1.74
C ALA A 156 6.18 -13.16 1.13
N LEU A 157 5.41 -13.12 0.03
CA LEU A 157 4.97 -14.32 -0.69
C LEU A 157 6.19 -15.00 -1.33
N ARG A 158 6.29 -16.30 -1.18
CA ARG A 158 7.41 -17.09 -1.65
C ARG A 158 6.98 -18.06 -2.76
N ARG A 159 7.84 -18.27 -3.75
CA ARG A 159 7.69 -19.32 -4.77
C ARG A 159 6.44 -19.22 -5.67
N ILE A 160 5.76 -18.10 -5.71
CA ILE A 160 4.61 -17.87 -6.61
C ILE A 160 4.90 -16.64 -7.47
N LYS A 161 4.91 -16.78 -8.80
CA LYS A 161 5.19 -15.68 -9.73
C LYS A 161 4.08 -14.63 -9.81
N ASN A 162 2.82 -15.08 -9.78
CA ASN A 162 1.65 -14.20 -9.94
C ASN A 162 1.15 -13.74 -8.58
N ALA A 163 1.84 -12.78 -7.98
CA ALA A 163 1.51 -12.29 -6.64
C ALA A 163 0.21 -11.49 -6.64
N ILE A 164 -0.05 -10.68 -7.68
CA ILE A 164 -1.30 -9.89 -7.76
C ILE A 164 -2.52 -10.81 -7.90
N GLY A 165 -2.42 -11.92 -8.63
CA GLY A 165 -3.49 -12.92 -8.73
C GLY A 165 -3.76 -13.59 -7.38
N VAL A 166 -2.73 -13.88 -6.57
CA VAL A 166 -2.92 -14.40 -5.21
C VAL A 166 -3.60 -13.35 -4.31
N ALA A 167 -3.18 -12.07 -4.41
CA ALA A 167 -3.84 -10.98 -3.68
C ALA A 167 -5.32 -10.88 -4.06
N ARG A 168 -5.66 -11.05 -5.34
CA ARG A 168 -7.04 -11.13 -5.81
C ARG A 168 -7.79 -12.34 -5.24
N ALA A 169 -7.17 -13.49 -5.19
CA ALA A 169 -7.77 -14.68 -4.58
C ALA A 169 -8.06 -14.46 -3.08
N VAL A 170 -7.21 -13.74 -2.34
CA VAL A 170 -7.51 -13.34 -0.96
C VAL A 170 -8.75 -12.47 -0.90
N LEU A 171 -8.89 -11.47 -1.78
CA LEU A 171 -10.04 -10.57 -1.84
C LEU A 171 -11.36 -11.31 -2.14
N GLU A 172 -11.33 -12.24 -3.10
CA GLU A 172 -12.54 -12.87 -3.63
C GLU A 172 -12.96 -14.12 -2.85
N HIS A 173 -12.00 -14.88 -2.32
CA HIS A 173 -12.24 -16.21 -1.74
C HIS A 173 -12.08 -16.27 -0.22
N THR A 174 -11.83 -15.13 0.44
CA THR A 174 -11.77 -15.04 1.90
C THR A 174 -12.50 -13.80 2.42
N THR A 175 -12.68 -13.73 3.74
CA THR A 175 -13.10 -12.52 4.43
C THR A 175 -11.91 -11.76 5.04
N HIS A 176 -10.69 -12.25 4.79
CA HIS A 176 -9.45 -11.62 5.26
C HIS A 176 -8.95 -10.59 4.25
N THR A 177 -8.14 -9.66 4.75
CA THR A 177 -7.53 -8.64 3.92
C THR A 177 -6.09 -8.98 3.52
N MET A 178 -5.35 -9.71 4.35
CA MET A 178 -3.92 -9.98 4.10
C MET A 178 -3.51 -11.36 4.60
N LEU A 179 -2.72 -12.07 3.77
CA LEU A 179 -2.00 -13.28 4.12
C LEU A 179 -0.50 -13.05 3.93
N ALA A 180 0.38 -13.76 4.68
CA ALA A 180 1.81 -13.51 4.64
C ALA A 180 2.67 -14.79 4.68
N GLY A 181 3.86 -14.71 4.08
CA GLY A 181 4.91 -15.70 4.17
C GLY A 181 4.55 -17.06 3.58
N ASP A 182 5.12 -18.12 4.14
CA ASP A 182 4.89 -19.49 3.65
C ASP A 182 3.42 -19.93 3.71
N LEU A 183 2.65 -19.45 4.69
CA LEU A 183 1.22 -19.79 4.77
C LEU A 183 0.41 -19.09 3.67
N ALA A 184 0.83 -17.93 3.19
CA ALA A 184 0.26 -17.31 1.99
C ALA A 184 0.60 -18.13 0.73
N THR A 185 1.79 -18.72 0.66
CA THR A 185 2.16 -19.65 -0.41
C THR A 185 1.31 -20.92 -0.38
N ASP A 186 1.07 -21.51 0.79
CA ASP A 186 0.19 -22.69 0.94
C ASP A 186 -1.25 -22.38 0.52
N PHE A 187 -1.76 -21.19 0.88
CA PHE A 187 -3.05 -20.69 0.39
C PHE A 187 -3.05 -20.59 -1.14
N ALA A 188 -2.02 -19.99 -1.74
CA ALA A 188 -1.92 -19.86 -3.18
C ALA A 188 -1.94 -21.22 -3.89
N VAL A 189 -1.15 -22.20 -3.43
CA VAL A 189 -1.12 -23.55 -3.98
C VAL A 189 -2.49 -24.23 -3.86
N THR A 190 -3.16 -24.08 -2.73
CA THR A 190 -4.53 -24.61 -2.53
C THR A 190 -5.54 -23.98 -3.50
N ASN A 191 -5.32 -22.73 -3.93
CA ASN A 191 -6.14 -22.04 -4.92
C ASN A 191 -5.65 -22.21 -6.37
N GLY A 192 -4.74 -23.17 -6.63
CA GLY A 192 -4.35 -23.56 -7.98
C GLY A 192 -3.15 -22.84 -8.55
N PHE A 193 -2.47 -21.98 -7.79
CA PHE A 193 -1.22 -21.34 -8.22
C PHE A 193 -0.06 -22.35 -8.13
N VAL A 194 0.90 -22.23 -9.05
CA VAL A 194 2.05 -23.15 -9.12
C VAL A 194 3.20 -22.59 -8.29
N ALA A 195 3.70 -23.39 -7.34
CA ALA A 195 4.91 -23.06 -6.60
C ALA A 195 6.16 -23.43 -7.43
N GLU A 196 7.05 -22.46 -7.64
CA GLU A 196 8.29 -22.62 -8.40
C GLU A 196 9.42 -21.77 -7.80
N ASP A 197 10.69 -22.05 -8.18
CA ASP A 197 11.81 -21.19 -7.80
C ASP A 197 11.74 -19.87 -8.57
N LEU A 198 11.79 -18.75 -7.85
CA LEU A 198 11.78 -17.42 -8.43
C LEU A 198 13.18 -16.88 -8.73
N THR A 199 14.23 -17.64 -8.45
CA THR A 199 15.62 -17.26 -8.68
C THR A 199 15.94 -17.30 -10.18
N THR A 200 16.62 -16.27 -10.68
CA THR A 200 17.20 -16.25 -12.02
C THR A 200 18.73 -16.25 -11.94
N PRO A 201 19.43 -16.56 -13.03
CA PRO A 201 20.90 -16.45 -13.06
C PRO A 201 21.39 -15.05 -12.66
N GLU A 202 20.66 -14.00 -13.05
CA GLU A 202 20.99 -12.60 -12.78
C GLU A 202 20.83 -12.28 -11.29
N SER A 203 19.71 -12.69 -10.65
CA SER A 203 19.49 -12.46 -9.22
C SER A 203 20.46 -13.26 -8.37
N ALA A 204 20.79 -14.50 -8.78
CA ALA A 204 21.81 -15.31 -8.10
C ALA A 204 23.19 -14.66 -8.18
N ALA A 205 23.59 -14.16 -9.37
CA ALA A 205 24.86 -13.46 -9.57
C ALA A 205 24.93 -12.15 -8.76
N SER A 206 23.84 -11.37 -8.74
CA SER A 206 23.73 -10.14 -7.94
C SER A 206 23.91 -10.43 -6.44
N CYS A 207 23.24 -11.46 -5.92
CA CYS A 207 23.38 -11.85 -4.52
C CYS A 207 24.79 -12.36 -4.20
N ALA A 208 25.40 -13.16 -5.08
CA ALA A 208 26.78 -13.63 -4.90
C ALA A 208 27.78 -12.48 -4.87
N ALA A 209 27.63 -11.49 -5.76
CA ALA A 209 28.46 -10.30 -5.79
C ALA A 209 28.32 -9.47 -4.49
N TRP A 210 27.11 -9.29 -4.00
CA TRP A 210 26.86 -8.61 -2.75
C TRP A 210 27.48 -9.32 -1.54
N LYS A 211 27.40 -10.65 -1.47
CA LYS A 211 28.08 -11.43 -0.43
C LYS A 211 29.58 -11.31 -0.52
N ALA A 212 30.16 -11.38 -1.72
CA ALA A 212 31.58 -11.17 -1.96
C ALA A 212 32.05 -9.75 -1.59
N GLY A 213 31.17 -8.75 -1.72
CA GLY A 213 31.37 -7.37 -1.28
C GLY A 213 31.17 -7.13 0.23
N GLY A 214 31.17 -8.19 1.06
CA GLY A 214 31.01 -8.07 2.51
C GLY A 214 29.57 -7.73 2.92
N CYS A 215 28.59 -8.11 2.13
CA CYS A 215 27.16 -7.88 2.38
C CYS A 215 26.82 -6.38 2.53
N GLN A 216 27.39 -5.54 1.65
CA GLN A 216 27.16 -4.11 1.66
C GLN A 216 26.45 -3.65 0.37
N PRO A 217 25.51 -2.70 0.48
CA PRO A 217 24.84 -2.21 1.69
C PRO A 217 23.89 -3.25 2.31
N ASN A 218 23.50 -3.07 3.57
CA ASN A 218 22.49 -3.90 4.25
C ASN A 218 21.62 -3.06 5.21
N TYR A 219 20.61 -3.69 5.81
CA TYR A 219 19.59 -3.04 6.66
C TYR A 219 19.80 -3.32 8.17
N ARG A 220 20.95 -3.91 8.55
CA ARG A 220 21.23 -4.26 9.94
C ARG A 220 21.82 -3.07 10.67
N ILE A 221 21.33 -2.82 11.87
CA ILE A 221 21.80 -1.77 12.79
C ILE A 221 21.87 -2.33 14.22
N ASN A 222 22.72 -1.77 15.05
CA ASN A 222 22.86 -2.14 16.47
C ASN A 222 23.03 -3.66 16.66
N THR A 223 23.97 -4.23 15.92
CA THR A 223 24.27 -5.68 15.94
C THR A 223 25.77 -5.94 16.10
N ILE A 224 26.10 -7.15 16.58
CA ILE A 224 27.44 -7.72 16.62
C ILE A 224 27.43 -8.98 15.74
N PRO A 225 28.42 -9.18 14.85
CA PRO A 225 29.49 -8.25 14.46
C PRO A 225 28.94 -6.97 13.80
N ASP A 226 29.84 -5.96 13.64
CA ASP A 226 29.50 -4.71 12.96
C ASP A 226 28.94 -4.99 11.56
N PRO A 227 27.69 -4.55 11.27
CA PRO A 227 27.05 -4.81 9.98
C PRO A 227 27.72 -4.06 8.83
N GLY A 228 28.52 -3.02 9.09
CA GLY A 228 29.26 -2.28 8.07
C GLY A 228 30.44 -3.05 7.47
N SER A 229 30.82 -4.20 8.05
CA SER A 229 32.00 -4.98 7.65
C SER A 229 31.79 -6.49 7.68
N SER A 230 30.57 -6.97 7.92
CA SER A 230 30.29 -8.40 8.11
C SER A 230 28.98 -8.82 7.43
N CYS A 231 28.89 -10.11 7.10
CA CYS A 231 27.67 -10.76 6.63
C CYS A 231 26.90 -11.49 7.76
N GLY A 232 27.24 -11.27 9.01
CA GLY A 232 26.66 -11.99 10.15
C GLY A 232 27.28 -13.38 10.38
N PRO A 233 26.62 -14.27 11.11
CA PRO A 233 25.32 -14.07 11.75
C PRO A 233 25.34 -12.95 12.78
N TYR A 234 24.23 -12.22 12.90
CA TYR A 234 24.11 -11.04 13.76
C TYR A 234 23.38 -11.37 15.07
N VAL A 235 23.85 -10.78 16.17
CA VAL A 235 23.14 -10.74 17.46
C VAL A 235 22.93 -9.29 17.87
N PRO A 236 21.88 -8.94 18.60
CA PRO A 236 21.66 -7.57 19.07
C PRO A 236 22.83 -7.08 19.93
N SER A 237 23.29 -5.83 19.73
CA SER A 237 24.16 -5.11 20.66
C SER A 237 23.33 -4.20 21.59
N GLU A 238 23.95 -3.69 22.66
CA GLU A 238 23.29 -2.64 23.44
C GLU A 238 23.04 -1.41 22.57
N VAL A 239 21.80 -0.90 22.62
CA VAL A 239 21.44 0.32 21.91
C VAL A 239 21.87 1.51 22.77
N ASP A 240 22.78 2.31 22.26
CA ASP A 240 23.06 3.60 22.87
C ASP A 240 21.86 4.54 22.64
N SER A 241 21.01 4.62 23.67
CA SER A 241 19.81 5.48 23.65
C SER A 241 20.12 6.98 23.59
N SER A 242 21.39 7.36 23.74
CA SER A 242 21.83 8.75 23.62
C SER A 242 22.01 9.20 22.16
N SER A 243 22.12 8.28 21.21
CA SER A 243 22.18 8.58 19.78
C SER A 243 20.75 8.83 19.23
N GLN A 244 20.25 10.04 19.41
CA GLN A 244 18.92 10.46 18.95
C GLN A 244 18.78 10.57 17.42
N ASP A 245 19.71 10.07 16.63
CA ASP A 245 19.72 10.25 15.19
C ASP A 245 19.08 9.07 14.44
N TYR A 246 17.92 8.61 14.96
CA TYR A 246 17.10 7.57 14.31
C TYR A 246 16.70 7.95 12.87
N ALA A 247 16.54 9.24 12.58
CA ALA A 247 16.09 9.70 11.27
C ALA A 247 17.16 9.56 10.18
N THR A 248 18.45 9.70 10.55
CA THR A 248 19.57 9.55 9.61
C THR A 248 20.07 8.12 9.48
N GLN A 249 19.78 7.24 10.44
CA GLN A 249 20.15 5.83 10.40
C GLN A 249 19.19 4.95 9.55
N LEU A 250 18.02 5.47 9.20
CA LEU A 250 16.97 4.69 8.51
C LEU A 250 17.18 4.56 7.00
N LEU A 251 18.12 5.28 6.43
CA LEU A 251 18.49 5.09 5.03
C LEU A 251 19.77 4.25 4.99
N PRO A 252 19.78 3.10 4.31
CA PRO A 252 21.00 2.35 4.08
C PRO A 252 22.03 3.30 3.46
N ARG A 253 23.26 3.36 4.03
CA ARG A 253 24.35 4.10 3.41
C ARG A 253 24.61 3.50 2.03
N GLY A 254 24.24 4.21 0.96
CA GLY A 254 24.28 3.73 -0.40
C GLY A 254 23.12 2.76 -0.70
N ALA A 255 21.87 3.19 -0.43
CA ALA A 255 20.70 2.45 -0.90
C ALA A 255 20.90 2.07 -2.37
N PRO A 256 20.81 0.79 -2.75
CA PRO A 256 20.93 0.40 -4.13
C PRO A 256 19.86 1.14 -4.94
N GLU A 257 20.23 1.61 -6.10
CA GLU A 257 19.27 2.05 -7.11
C GLU A 257 18.29 0.92 -7.36
N GLY A 258 16.98 1.21 -7.30
CA GLY A 258 15.91 0.32 -7.73
C GLY A 258 15.20 -0.47 -6.62
N HIS A 259 14.15 0.11 -6.11
CA HIS A 259 13.00 -0.59 -5.55
C HIS A 259 11.72 0.10 -6.06
N ASP A 260 11.51 -0.09 -7.36
CA ASP A 260 10.34 0.47 -8.02
C ASP A 260 9.18 -0.50 -7.83
N THR A 261 8.06 0.03 -7.36
CA THR A 261 6.80 -0.67 -7.19
C THR A 261 5.88 -0.28 -8.32
N ILE A 262 5.29 -1.24 -9.06
CA ILE A 262 4.11 -0.90 -9.85
C ILE A 262 2.94 -0.67 -8.89
N SER A 263 2.35 0.51 -8.98
CA SER A 263 1.10 0.84 -8.33
C SER A 263 0.15 1.41 -9.37
N MET A 264 -0.93 0.69 -9.65
CA MET A 264 -1.85 0.94 -10.76
C MET A 264 -3.24 1.28 -10.26
N ILE A 265 -3.89 2.25 -10.91
CA ILE A 265 -5.31 2.56 -10.74
C ILE A 265 -5.98 2.43 -12.10
N ALA A 266 -7.11 1.71 -12.14
CA ALA A 266 -7.98 1.59 -13.29
C ALA A 266 -9.32 2.25 -13.00
N LEU A 267 -9.77 3.08 -13.95
CA LEU A 267 -11.08 3.75 -13.95
C LEU A 267 -11.87 3.19 -15.12
N HIS A 268 -12.90 2.43 -14.85
CA HIS A 268 -13.79 1.89 -15.88
C HIS A 268 -14.75 2.97 -16.40
N ALA A 269 -15.27 2.79 -17.61
CA ALA A 269 -16.23 3.73 -18.23
C ALA A 269 -17.52 3.92 -17.39
N SER A 270 -17.90 2.93 -16.58
CA SER A 270 -19.04 3.01 -15.65
C SER A 270 -18.79 3.89 -14.41
N GLY A 271 -17.54 4.35 -14.20
CA GLY A 271 -17.14 5.08 -13.00
C GLY A 271 -16.64 4.19 -11.85
N THR A 272 -16.66 2.85 -11.98
CA THR A 272 -16.05 1.97 -11.00
C THR A 272 -14.53 2.03 -11.09
N MET A 273 -13.86 1.94 -9.95
CA MET A 273 -12.41 2.03 -9.87
C MET A 273 -11.81 0.86 -9.08
N ALA A 274 -10.61 0.48 -9.45
CA ALA A 274 -9.79 -0.45 -8.69
C ALA A 274 -8.35 0.06 -8.63
N ALA A 275 -7.61 -0.39 -7.60
CA ALA A 275 -6.19 -0.11 -7.49
C ALA A 275 -5.43 -1.37 -7.07
N GLY A 276 -4.15 -1.44 -7.40
CA GLY A 276 -3.30 -2.55 -6.97
C GLY A 276 -1.83 -2.22 -7.06
N THR A 277 -1.05 -3.01 -6.33
CA THR A 277 0.42 -2.92 -6.30
C THR A 277 1.05 -4.28 -6.47
N SER A 278 2.24 -4.32 -7.09
CA SER A 278 3.11 -5.49 -7.06
C SER A 278 4.58 -5.04 -6.99
N THR A 279 5.38 -5.75 -6.19
CA THR A 279 6.79 -5.40 -5.97
C THR A 279 7.56 -6.58 -5.37
N ASN A 280 8.88 -6.59 -5.62
CA ASN A 280 9.80 -7.38 -4.80
C ASN A 280 10.17 -6.68 -3.49
N GLY A 281 9.92 -5.37 -3.35
CA GLY A 281 10.44 -4.57 -2.27
C GLY A 281 11.95 -4.33 -2.37
N ALA A 282 12.58 -3.97 -1.25
CA ALA A 282 13.99 -3.62 -1.21
C ALA A 282 14.91 -4.80 -1.50
N SER A 283 15.96 -4.57 -2.31
CA SER A 283 17.03 -5.55 -2.51
C SER A 283 17.80 -5.78 -1.21
N ARG A 284 18.20 -7.02 -0.94
CA ARG A 284 19.02 -7.41 0.23
C ARG A 284 18.33 -7.11 1.56
N LYS A 285 17.01 -7.03 1.52
CA LYS A 285 16.15 -6.87 2.70
C LYS A 285 16.36 -8.01 3.69
N VAL A 286 16.10 -7.74 4.94
CA VAL A 286 16.02 -8.78 5.97
C VAL A 286 14.91 -9.77 5.58
N PRO A 287 15.13 -11.10 5.61
CA PRO A 287 14.10 -12.07 5.28
C PRO A 287 12.82 -11.85 6.08
N GLY A 288 11.69 -11.82 5.38
CA GLY A 288 10.39 -11.49 5.97
C GLY A 288 10.06 -10.00 6.04
N ARG A 289 10.95 -9.10 5.59
CA ARG A 289 10.63 -7.67 5.47
C ARG A 289 9.49 -7.47 4.47
N VAL A 290 8.54 -6.67 4.85
CA VAL A 290 7.41 -6.21 4.05
C VAL A 290 7.51 -4.70 3.86
N GLY A 291 7.35 -4.22 2.63
CA GLY A 291 7.28 -2.79 2.31
C GLY A 291 5.86 -2.23 2.42
N ASP A 292 5.67 -1.05 1.84
CA ASP A 292 4.37 -0.37 1.79
C ASP A 292 3.40 -0.99 0.77
N GLY A 293 3.92 -1.69 -0.24
CA GLY A 293 3.15 -2.23 -1.37
C GLY A 293 1.89 -3.02 -0.97
N PRO A 294 1.94 -4.02 -0.08
CA PRO A 294 0.79 -4.82 0.29
C PRO A 294 -0.11 -4.16 1.35
N ILE A 295 0.23 -2.95 1.82
CA ILE A 295 -0.51 -2.25 2.87
C ILE A 295 -1.54 -1.33 2.23
N THR A 296 -2.82 -1.70 2.36
CA THR A 296 -3.95 -0.89 1.90
C THR A 296 -3.88 0.53 2.49
N GLY A 297 -3.86 1.53 1.61
CA GLY A 297 -3.71 2.93 2.00
C GLY A 297 -2.26 3.44 1.97
N SER A 298 -1.27 2.55 1.85
CA SER A 298 0.13 2.97 1.70
C SER A 298 0.59 2.83 0.25
N GLY A 299 0.76 1.62 -0.27
CA GLY A 299 1.19 1.39 -1.66
C GLY A 299 0.14 1.83 -2.68
N SER A 300 -1.14 1.56 -2.43
CA SER A 300 -2.25 2.17 -3.14
C SER A 300 -3.52 2.26 -2.30
N TYR A 301 -4.48 3.08 -2.76
CA TYR A 301 -5.80 3.22 -2.18
C TYR A 301 -6.78 3.76 -3.22
N VAL A 302 -8.04 3.32 -3.16
CA VAL A 302 -9.05 3.75 -4.11
C VAL A 302 -10.44 3.79 -3.47
N ASP A 303 -11.21 4.82 -3.83
CA ASP A 303 -12.63 4.97 -3.54
C ASP A 303 -13.30 5.46 -4.82
N SER A 304 -14.22 4.68 -5.39
CA SER A 304 -14.87 4.98 -6.67
C SER A 304 -15.63 6.31 -6.66
N GLU A 305 -16.07 6.78 -5.49
CA GLU A 305 -16.76 8.07 -5.37
C GLU A 305 -15.80 9.26 -5.38
N VAL A 306 -14.51 9.05 -5.12
CA VAL A 306 -13.52 10.10 -4.88
C VAL A 306 -12.39 10.06 -5.89
N GLY A 307 -11.67 8.93 -5.93
CA GLY A 307 -10.48 8.78 -6.75
C GLY A 307 -9.54 7.70 -6.20
N GLY A 308 -8.34 7.65 -6.76
CA GLY A 308 -7.32 6.67 -6.38
C GLY A 308 -5.93 7.28 -6.32
N CYS A 309 -5.06 6.57 -5.63
CA CYS A 309 -3.65 6.92 -5.45
C CYS A 309 -2.78 5.67 -5.58
N GLY A 310 -1.63 5.83 -6.24
CA GLY A 310 -0.56 4.86 -6.30
C GLY A 310 0.75 5.47 -5.83
N ALA A 311 1.55 4.70 -5.11
CA ALA A 311 2.78 5.16 -4.48
C ALA A 311 3.95 4.18 -4.71
N THR A 312 5.17 4.70 -4.66
CA THR A 312 6.43 3.98 -4.80
C THR A 312 7.55 4.73 -4.08
N GLY A 313 8.58 4.02 -3.60
CA GLY A 313 9.75 4.62 -2.94
C GLY A 313 10.18 3.91 -1.66
N ASP A 314 10.66 4.67 -0.66
CA ASP A 314 11.11 4.15 0.62
C ASP A 314 9.96 3.53 1.43
N GLY A 315 9.59 2.29 1.12
CA GLY A 315 8.43 1.60 1.65
C GLY A 315 8.39 1.53 3.18
N ASP A 316 9.54 1.36 3.83
CA ASP A 316 9.64 1.33 5.30
C ASP A 316 9.30 2.68 5.96
N ILE A 317 9.47 3.79 5.23
CA ILE A 317 9.06 5.12 5.66
C ILE A 317 7.60 5.34 5.28
N MET A 318 7.25 5.08 4.01
CA MET A 318 5.93 5.36 3.45
C MET A 318 4.81 4.67 4.22
N MET A 319 5.00 3.39 4.61
CA MET A 319 3.98 2.65 5.38
C MET A 319 3.59 3.30 6.72
N ARG A 320 4.45 4.15 7.29
CA ARG A 320 4.18 4.86 8.55
C ARG A 320 3.24 6.04 8.38
N PHE A 321 3.08 6.53 7.13
CA PHE A 321 2.30 7.72 6.80
C PHE A 321 0.99 7.43 6.08
N LEU A 322 0.85 6.25 5.47
CA LEU A 322 -0.30 5.86 4.64
C LEU A 322 -0.60 6.91 3.57
N PRO A 323 0.37 7.25 2.68
CA PRO A 323 0.28 8.41 1.82
C PRO A 323 -0.87 8.33 0.81
N CYS A 324 -1.22 7.13 0.34
CA CYS A 324 -2.32 6.98 -0.60
C CYS A 324 -3.69 7.16 0.06
N TYR A 325 -3.89 6.66 1.28
CA TYR A 325 -5.11 6.95 2.03
C TYR A 325 -5.25 8.47 2.26
N GLN A 326 -4.17 9.12 2.71
CA GLN A 326 -4.18 10.57 2.90
C GLN A 326 -4.52 11.33 1.61
N ALA A 327 -3.91 10.96 0.47
CA ALA A 327 -4.13 11.64 -0.80
C ALA A 327 -5.60 11.53 -1.26
N VAL A 328 -6.23 10.35 -1.12
CA VAL A 328 -7.65 10.16 -1.46
C VAL A 328 -8.55 10.96 -0.51
N GLU A 329 -8.24 11.02 0.79
CA GLU A 329 -9.00 11.88 1.71
C GLU A 329 -8.79 13.38 1.42
N SER A 330 -7.59 13.78 0.95
CA SER A 330 -7.35 15.16 0.49
C SER A 330 -8.17 15.49 -0.76
N LEU A 331 -8.36 14.55 -1.70
CA LEU A 331 -9.32 14.68 -2.80
C LEU A 331 -10.75 14.84 -2.30
N ARG A 332 -11.17 14.03 -1.30
CA ARG A 332 -12.51 14.12 -0.69
C ARG A 332 -12.77 15.50 -0.07
N LEU A 333 -11.73 16.13 0.45
CA LEU A 333 -11.77 17.50 0.99
C LEU A 333 -11.67 18.59 -0.10
N GLY A 334 -11.62 18.23 -1.38
CA GLY A 334 -11.68 19.14 -2.52
C GLY A 334 -10.32 19.60 -3.06
N MET A 335 -9.21 18.97 -2.64
CA MET A 335 -7.91 19.24 -3.26
C MET A 335 -7.87 18.72 -4.70
N SER A 336 -7.10 19.37 -5.56
CA SER A 336 -6.77 18.80 -6.87
C SER A 336 -5.84 17.58 -6.72
N PRO A 337 -5.81 16.64 -7.68
CA PRO A 337 -4.93 15.48 -7.60
C PRO A 337 -3.46 15.82 -7.36
N LYS A 338 -2.95 16.85 -8.05
CA LYS A 338 -1.58 17.32 -7.84
C LYS A 338 -1.37 17.85 -6.42
N ALA A 339 -2.27 18.68 -5.91
CA ALA A 339 -2.15 19.23 -4.56
C ALA A 339 -2.23 18.15 -3.49
N ALA A 340 -3.09 17.13 -3.68
CA ALA A 340 -3.19 15.98 -2.77
C ALA A 340 -1.91 15.13 -2.75
N ALA A 341 -1.27 14.90 -3.91
CA ALA A 341 0.01 14.22 -4.00
C ALA A 341 1.13 15.02 -3.30
N GLU A 342 1.19 16.34 -3.54
CA GLU A 342 2.18 17.21 -2.90
C GLU A 342 2.02 17.26 -1.38
N ASP A 343 0.78 17.32 -0.86
CA ASP A 343 0.52 17.31 0.58
C ASP A 343 1.02 16.04 1.25
N ALA A 344 0.75 14.87 0.64
CA ALA A 344 1.22 13.58 1.14
C ALA A 344 2.76 13.50 1.16
N VAL A 345 3.44 13.96 0.09
CA VAL A 345 4.91 13.97 0.03
C VAL A 345 5.50 14.93 1.06
N ARG A 346 4.99 16.17 1.18
CA ARG A 346 5.48 17.17 2.15
C ARG A 346 5.41 16.66 3.58
N ARG A 347 4.35 15.93 3.94
CA ARG A 347 4.19 15.34 5.27
C ARG A 347 5.30 14.34 5.61
N MET A 348 5.75 13.56 4.63
CA MET A 348 6.85 12.60 4.80
C MET A 348 8.20 13.35 4.90
N VAL A 349 8.49 14.24 3.94
CA VAL A 349 9.72 15.01 3.86
C VAL A 349 9.95 15.84 5.13
N LYS A 350 8.90 16.39 5.72
CA LYS A 350 9.00 17.13 7.00
C LYS A 350 9.60 16.31 8.15
N LYS A 351 9.50 14.98 8.10
CA LYS A 351 10.06 14.07 9.11
C LYS A 351 11.31 13.34 8.63
N TYR A 352 11.41 13.07 7.35
CA TYR A 352 12.46 12.31 6.71
C TYR A 352 12.93 13.06 5.45
N HIS A 353 13.84 14.03 5.65
CA HIS A 353 14.26 14.97 4.57
C HIS A 353 14.86 14.29 3.34
N ALA A 354 15.43 13.10 3.52
CA ALA A 354 16.06 12.35 2.43
C ALA A 354 15.18 11.23 1.86
N VAL A 355 13.89 11.16 2.24
CA VAL A 355 12.99 10.12 1.76
C VAL A 355 12.84 10.20 0.23
N GLN A 356 13.00 9.05 -0.42
CA GLN A 356 12.65 8.90 -1.83
C GLN A 356 11.21 8.45 -1.94
N SER A 357 10.39 9.19 -2.65
CA SER A 357 8.99 8.86 -2.86
C SER A 357 8.46 9.39 -4.18
N GLY A 358 7.50 8.66 -4.76
CA GLY A 358 6.70 9.05 -5.91
C GLY A 358 5.25 8.70 -5.65
N ILE A 359 4.34 9.66 -5.84
CA ILE A 359 2.91 9.48 -5.63
C ILE A 359 2.18 9.99 -6.85
N VAL A 360 1.29 9.18 -7.40
CA VAL A 360 0.36 9.56 -8.45
C VAL A 360 -1.06 9.49 -7.91
N VAL A 361 -1.86 10.51 -8.22
CA VAL A 361 -3.25 10.65 -7.76
C VAL A 361 -4.15 10.93 -8.95
N VAL A 362 -5.31 10.30 -8.96
CA VAL A 362 -6.35 10.52 -9.98
C VAL A 362 -7.71 10.62 -9.29
N ASN A 363 -8.54 11.58 -9.69
CA ASN A 363 -9.91 11.68 -9.20
C ASN A 363 -10.88 10.84 -10.04
N SER A 364 -12.12 10.70 -9.59
CA SER A 364 -13.17 9.94 -10.30
C SER A 364 -13.55 10.48 -11.68
N LYS A 365 -13.05 11.69 -12.06
CA LYS A 365 -13.24 12.28 -13.39
C LYS A 365 -12.06 12.04 -14.34
N GLY A 366 -11.01 11.35 -13.89
CA GLY A 366 -9.78 11.11 -14.66
C GLY A 366 -8.81 12.31 -14.66
N GLU A 367 -9.04 13.36 -13.89
CA GLU A 367 -8.02 14.38 -13.67
C GLU A 367 -6.94 13.80 -12.76
N HIS A 368 -5.68 14.04 -13.08
CA HIS A 368 -4.57 13.41 -12.40
C HIS A 368 -3.39 14.34 -12.15
N GLY A 369 -2.51 13.95 -11.27
CA GLY A 369 -1.25 14.63 -10.98
C GLY A 369 -0.35 13.80 -10.09
N GLY A 370 0.93 14.16 -10.04
CA GLY A 370 1.91 13.46 -9.23
C GLY A 370 2.82 14.43 -8.47
N ALA A 371 3.47 13.89 -7.45
CA ALA A 371 4.53 14.54 -6.69
C ALA A 371 5.58 13.50 -6.26
N GLY A 372 6.81 13.94 -6.02
CA GLY A 372 7.88 13.07 -5.56
C GLY A 372 8.92 13.82 -4.73
N SER A 373 9.79 13.07 -4.08
CA SER A 373 10.93 13.59 -3.32
C SER A 373 12.16 12.70 -3.52
N GLY A 374 13.35 13.29 -3.44
CA GLY A 374 14.64 12.59 -3.51
C GLY A 374 15.10 12.19 -4.91
N TRP A 375 14.21 12.08 -5.87
CA TRP A 375 14.47 11.70 -7.27
C TRP A 375 13.49 12.36 -8.24
N THR A 376 13.77 12.23 -9.55
CA THR A 376 12.76 12.52 -10.58
C THR A 376 11.85 11.30 -10.72
N PHE A 377 10.59 11.45 -10.35
CA PHE A 377 9.57 10.42 -10.46
C PHE A 377 8.91 10.46 -11.85
N THR A 378 8.52 9.30 -12.38
CA THR A 378 7.68 9.24 -13.58
C THR A 378 6.42 8.44 -13.31
N TYR A 379 5.35 8.75 -14.01
CA TYR A 379 4.15 7.93 -14.07
C TYR A 379 3.63 7.83 -15.50
N ALA A 380 2.94 6.74 -15.80
CA ALA A 380 2.35 6.51 -17.11
C ALA A 380 0.83 6.48 -17.02
N TYR A 381 0.15 6.99 -18.05
CA TYR A 381 -1.31 6.90 -18.15
C TYR A 381 -1.78 6.77 -19.59
N ARG A 382 -2.96 6.15 -19.75
CA ARG A 382 -3.69 6.06 -21.00
C ARG A 382 -5.18 6.11 -20.70
N GLY A 383 -5.94 6.88 -21.50
CA GLY A 383 -7.38 6.99 -21.25
C GLY A 383 -8.15 7.61 -22.42
N GLY A 384 -9.49 7.51 -22.37
CA GLY A 384 -10.39 8.06 -23.38
C GLY A 384 -10.09 7.52 -24.78
N THR A 385 -9.77 8.42 -25.69
CA THR A 385 -9.46 8.07 -27.11
C THR A 385 -7.97 8.12 -27.43
N MET A 386 -7.10 8.08 -26.41
CA MET A 386 -5.65 8.13 -26.62
C MET A 386 -5.14 6.89 -27.40
N ASN A 387 -4.32 7.13 -28.41
CA ASN A 387 -3.73 6.07 -29.22
C ASN A 387 -2.54 5.38 -28.55
N GLU A 388 -1.86 6.07 -27.63
CA GLU A 388 -0.65 5.59 -26.96
C GLU A 388 -0.61 6.04 -25.50
N THR A 389 0.18 5.34 -24.71
CA THR A 389 0.46 5.68 -23.32
C THR A 389 1.37 6.90 -23.24
N VAL A 390 1.02 7.84 -22.38
CA VAL A 390 1.83 9.03 -22.08
C VAL A 390 2.59 8.83 -20.78
N VAL A 391 3.87 9.18 -20.78
CA VAL A 391 4.72 9.21 -19.58
C VAL A 391 4.94 10.65 -19.15
N VAL A 392 4.66 10.91 -17.88
CA VAL A 392 4.83 12.22 -17.23
C VAL A 392 6.04 12.18 -16.31
N SER A 393 6.95 13.13 -16.45
CA SER A 393 8.09 13.33 -15.56
C SER A 393 7.75 14.35 -14.48
N VAL A 394 7.98 14.00 -13.24
CA VAL A 394 7.70 14.83 -12.05
C VAL A 394 9.02 15.08 -11.33
N PRO A 395 9.54 16.31 -11.34
CA PRO A 395 10.73 16.66 -10.58
C PRO A 395 10.46 16.54 -9.08
N PRO A 396 11.48 16.32 -8.25
CA PRO A 396 11.31 16.33 -6.81
C PRO A 396 10.73 17.66 -6.34
N LEU A 397 9.89 17.59 -5.32
CA LEU A 397 9.37 18.80 -4.69
C LEU A 397 10.53 19.66 -4.19
N ASP A 398 10.49 20.93 -4.56
CA ASP A 398 11.33 21.94 -3.94
C ASP A 398 10.82 22.16 -2.51
N THR A 399 11.59 21.67 -1.56
CA THR A 399 11.26 21.81 -0.13
C THR A 399 11.74 23.13 0.44
N GLY A 400 12.48 23.95 -0.35
CA GLY A 400 12.98 25.26 0.05
C GLY A 400 13.67 25.25 1.41
N SER A 401 14.05 26.42 1.90
CA SER A 401 14.58 26.63 3.25
C SER A 401 13.47 26.64 4.34
N GLU A 402 12.35 25.98 4.11
CA GLU A 402 11.20 25.97 5.04
C GLU A 402 11.32 24.94 6.18
N PHE A 403 12.45 24.18 6.25
CA PHE A 403 12.67 23.20 7.33
C PHE A 403 13.99 23.42 8.06
#